data_0528ea8eecfa8da5cbbf5474974db376
#
_entry.id   0528ea8eecfa8da5cbbf5474974db376
#
_cell.length_a   1.000
_cell.length_b   1.000
_cell.length_c   1.000
_cell.angle_alpha   90.00
_cell.angle_beta   90.00
_cell.angle_gamma   90.00
#
_symmetry.space_group_name_H-M   'P 1'
#
loop_
_entity.id
_entity.type
_entity.pdbx_description
1 polymer ?
#
loop_
_entity_poly.entity_id
_entity_poly.type
_entity_poly.pdbx_seq_one_letter_code
_entity_poly.pdbx_strand_id
1 'polypeptide(L)'
;MDKLLKGKVAVITGVANEYSIAWAIAKLFHQHGAELVFTYQGEKVKERVEKLAHSFHPKLILKCDVTNDVDVYNLGQQVIDTYGKADILLHCLAFASKEELQGNFLDTSRSGYAMANDISAYSLIALTRTLAPAFRRAGGGSVLFMTYYG
;
A
#
# COMPACT_ATOMS: atom_id res chain seq x y z
N MET A 1 6.84 -14.73 22.29
CA MET A 1 6.79 -14.85 20.83
C MET A 1 7.93 -14.02 20.27
N ASP A 2 8.81 -14.63 19.50
CA ASP A 2 9.92 -13.90 18.88
C ASP A 2 9.38 -12.86 17.91
N LYS A 3 9.83 -11.63 18.08
CA LYS A 3 9.43 -10.49 17.23
C LYS A 3 10.23 -10.54 15.93
N LEU A 4 9.80 -11.37 14.98
CA LEU A 4 10.48 -11.62 13.71
C LEU A 4 10.73 -10.35 12.87
N LEU A 5 9.88 -9.33 13.05
CA LEU A 5 9.94 -8.07 12.29
C LEU A 5 10.42 -6.88 13.15
N LYS A 6 11.04 -7.16 14.29
CA LYS A 6 11.58 -6.09 15.17
C LYS A 6 12.56 -5.21 14.40
N GLY A 7 12.32 -3.91 14.39
CA GLY A 7 13.15 -2.92 13.69
C GLY A 7 12.97 -2.91 12.17
N LYS A 8 11.98 -3.62 11.63
CA LYS A 8 11.56 -3.56 10.23
C LYS A 8 10.52 -2.47 10.04
N VAL A 9 10.59 -1.77 8.92
CA VAL A 9 9.65 -0.74 8.50
C VAL A 9 8.83 -1.28 7.34
N ALA A 10 7.51 -1.34 7.50
CA ALA A 10 6.57 -1.86 6.52
C ALA A 10 5.63 -0.75 6.02
N VAL A 11 5.62 -0.52 4.72
CA VAL A 11 4.66 0.37 4.04
C VAL A 11 3.44 -0.45 3.65
N ILE A 12 2.28 -0.04 4.17
CA ILE A 12 1.00 -0.73 4.02
C ILE A 12 0.08 0.07 3.11
N THR A 13 -0.35 -0.54 2.02
CA THR A 13 -1.35 0.03 1.12
C THR A 13 -2.62 -0.82 1.10
N GLY A 14 -3.75 -0.21 0.76
CA GLY A 14 -5.00 -0.92 0.55
C GLY A 14 -5.84 -1.18 1.81
N VAL A 15 -5.57 -0.50 2.93
CA VAL A 15 -6.47 -0.52 4.08
C VAL A 15 -7.66 0.40 3.79
N ALA A 16 -8.86 -0.18 3.71
CA ALA A 16 -10.11 0.55 3.54
C ALA A 16 -11.01 0.47 4.77
N ASN A 17 -10.95 -0.64 5.50
CA ASN A 17 -11.70 -0.91 6.73
C ASN A 17 -11.08 -2.07 7.50
N GLU A 18 -11.70 -2.46 8.62
CA GLU A 18 -11.27 -3.55 9.49
C GLU A 18 -11.33 -4.95 8.85
N TYR A 19 -12.03 -5.10 7.72
CA TYR A 19 -12.14 -6.37 6.97
C TYR A 19 -11.12 -6.46 5.83
N SER A 20 -10.35 -5.40 5.58
CA SER A 20 -9.32 -5.42 4.54
C SER A 20 -8.25 -6.46 4.83
N ILE A 21 -7.84 -7.21 3.80
CA ILE A 21 -6.70 -8.14 3.89
C ILE A 21 -5.45 -7.40 4.39
N ALA A 22 -5.19 -6.19 3.84
CA ALA A 22 -4.09 -5.34 4.27
C ALA A 22 -4.12 -5.04 5.78
N TRP A 23 -5.31 -4.83 6.35
CA TRP A 23 -5.46 -4.60 7.78
C TRP A 23 -5.10 -5.83 8.62
N ALA A 24 -5.54 -7.01 8.20
CA ALA A 24 -5.19 -8.26 8.88
C ALA A 24 -3.68 -8.51 8.89
N ILE A 25 -3.01 -8.27 7.75
CA ILE A 25 -1.56 -8.39 7.62
C ILE A 25 -0.84 -7.33 8.46
N ALA A 26 -1.30 -6.07 8.44
CA ALA A 26 -0.73 -4.99 9.23
C ALA A 26 -0.76 -5.31 10.74
N LYS A 27 -1.88 -5.86 11.25
CA LYS A 27 -1.96 -6.33 12.64
C LYS A 27 -0.90 -7.37 12.97
N LEU A 28 -0.71 -8.34 12.08
CA LEU A 28 0.29 -9.39 12.27
C LEU A 28 1.71 -8.82 12.24
N PHE A 29 2.00 -7.92 11.30
CA PHE A 29 3.31 -7.25 11.24
C PHE A 29 3.61 -6.47 12.51
N HIS A 30 2.63 -5.73 13.01
CA HIS A 30 2.77 -4.99 14.27
C HIS A 30 3.02 -5.92 15.46
N GLN A 31 2.27 -7.03 15.56
CA GLN A 31 2.46 -8.05 16.61
C GLN A 31 3.88 -8.61 16.59
N HIS A 32 4.48 -8.77 15.42
CA HIS A 32 5.85 -9.20 15.23
C HIS A 32 6.90 -8.08 15.31
N GLY A 33 6.47 -6.87 15.68
CA GLY A 33 7.38 -5.77 16.02
C GLY A 33 7.79 -4.86 14.87
N ALA A 34 7.11 -4.92 13.72
CA ALA A 34 7.33 -3.97 12.65
C ALA A 34 6.79 -2.57 13.01
N GLU A 35 7.49 -1.54 12.55
CA GLU A 35 6.98 -0.19 12.46
C GLU A 35 6.18 -0.06 11.16
N LEU A 36 4.99 0.55 11.22
CA LEU A 36 4.06 0.60 10.09
C LEU A 36 3.92 2.02 9.55
N VAL A 37 3.90 2.13 8.23
CA VAL A 37 3.50 3.32 7.49
C VAL A 37 2.19 2.98 6.77
N PHE A 38 1.16 3.80 6.94
CA PHE A 38 -0.11 3.61 6.25
C PHE A 38 -0.29 4.63 5.14
N THR A 39 -0.97 4.21 4.09
CA THR A 39 -1.40 5.10 3.01
C THR A 39 -2.92 5.10 2.86
N TYR A 40 -3.45 6.20 2.36
CA TYR A 40 -4.85 6.34 1.97
C TYR A 40 -4.94 7.08 0.64
N GLN A 41 -5.95 6.77 -0.18
CA GLN A 41 -6.11 7.38 -1.49
C GLN A 41 -6.62 8.83 -1.41
N GLY A 42 -7.64 9.07 -0.59
CA GLY A 42 -8.30 10.37 -0.52
C GLY A 42 -9.07 10.56 0.79
N GLU A 43 -9.60 11.75 1.01
CA GLU A 43 -10.23 12.18 2.27
C GLU A 43 -11.36 11.24 2.74
N LYS A 44 -12.11 10.63 1.82
CA LYS A 44 -13.20 9.69 2.17
C LYS A 44 -12.76 8.49 3.00
N VAL A 45 -11.53 8.04 2.83
CA VAL A 45 -10.98 6.88 3.54
C VAL A 45 -9.99 7.27 4.63
N LYS A 46 -9.52 8.51 4.63
CA LYS A 46 -8.53 9.04 5.56
C LYS A 46 -8.89 8.79 7.02
N GLU A 47 -10.03 9.34 7.47
CA GLU A 47 -10.47 9.21 8.86
C GLU A 47 -10.56 7.76 9.32
N ARG A 48 -10.98 6.86 8.42
CA ARG A 48 -11.12 5.45 8.71
C ARG A 48 -9.77 4.79 8.88
N VAL A 49 -8.81 5.09 7.99
CA VAL A 49 -7.44 4.58 8.10
C VAL A 49 -6.76 5.12 9.35
N GLU A 50 -6.88 6.43 9.63
CA GLU A 50 -6.33 7.05 10.84
C GLU A 50 -6.89 6.41 12.12
N LYS A 51 -8.21 6.21 12.17
CA LYS A 51 -8.88 5.59 13.33
C LYS A 51 -8.38 4.15 13.57
N LEU A 52 -8.26 3.36 12.51
CA LEU A 52 -7.76 1.99 12.62
C LEU A 52 -6.28 1.97 13.03
N ALA A 53 -5.46 2.78 12.38
CA ALA A 53 -4.02 2.81 12.58
C ALA A 53 -3.62 3.41 13.94
N HIS A 54 -4.49 4.21 14.56
CA HIS A 54 -4.19 4.91 15.82
C HIS A 54 -3.63 3.99 16.92
N SER A 55 -4.16 2.77 17.02
CA SER A 55 -3.71 1.78 18.01
C SER A 55 -2.27 1.30 17.82
N PHE A 56 -1.68 1.51 16.66
CA PHE A 56 -0.31 1.13 16.32
C PHE A 56 0.68 2.27 16.43
N HIS A 57 0.21 3.50 16.71
CA HIS A 57 1.01 4.71 16.82
C HIS A 57 2.00 4.91 15.65
N PRO A 58 1.55 4.80 14.39
CA PRO A 58 2.44 4.97 13.25
C PRO A 58 2.95 6.40 13.18
N LYS A 59 4.22 6.59 12.83
CA LYS A 59 4.79 7.93 12.62
C LYS A 59 4.31 8.58 11.33
N LEU A 60 3.86 7.77 10.36
CA LEU A 60 3.38 8.24 9.07
C LEU A 60 2.06 7.57 8.69
N ILE A 61 1.09 8.42 8.35
CA ILE A 61 -0.13 8.07 7.62
C ILE A 61 -0.23 9.08 6.48
N LEU A 62 -0.05 8.65 5.23
CA LEU A 62 0.16 9.53 4.09
C LEU A 62 -0.91 9.37 3.03
N LYS A 63 -1.32 10.49 2.45
CA LYS A 63 -2.06 10.45 1.19
C LYS A 63 -1.16 9.88 0.10
N CYS A 64 -1.65 8.89 -0.62
CA CYS A 64 -0.99 8.33 -1.79
C CYS A 64 -2.03 7.82 -2.77
N ASP A 65 -2.44 8.68 -3.69
CA ASP A 65 -3.16 8.25 -4.88
C ASP A 65 -2.14 7.71 -5.88
N VAL A 66 -2.21 6.42 -6.16
CA VAL A 66 -1.23 5.74 -7.03
C VAL A 66 -1.31 6.15 -8.50
N THR A 67 -2.35 6.88 -8.88
CA THR A 67 -2.48 7.51 -10.21
C THR A 67 -1.79 8.88 -10.27
N ASN A 68 -1.28 9.37 -9.15
CA ASN A 68 -0.59 10.66 -9.04
C ASN A 68 0.89 10.44 -8.72
N ASP A 69 1.75 10.67 -9.69
CA ASP A 69 3.19 10.48 -9.54
C ASP A 69 3.81 11.34 -8.42
N VAL A 70 3.23 12.52 -8.12
CA VAL A 70 3.69 13.38 -7.02
C VAL A 70 3.40 12.72 -5.67
N ASP A 71 2.20 12.16 -5.48
CA ASP A 71 1.85 11.45 -4.25
C ASP A 71 2.78 10.25 -4.06
N VAL A 72 3.03 9.47 -5.14
CA VAL A 72 3.92 8.30 -5.12
C VAL A 72 5.36 8.72 -4.77
N TYR A 73 5.87 9.77 -5.39
CA TYR A 73 7.21 10.29 -5.08
C TYR A 73 7.32 10.74 -3.62
N ASN A 74 6.34 11.51 -3.14
CA ASN A 74 6.30 12.03 -1.77
C ASN A 74 6.28 10.90 -0.74
N LEU A 75 5.58 9.79 -1.00
CA LEU A 75 5.61 8.63 -0.12
C LEU A 75 7.04 8.12 0.09
N GLY A 76 7.80 7.93 -0.98
CA GLY A 76 9.19 7.48 -0.89
C GLY A 76 10.08 8.43 -0.10
N GLN A 77 9.94 9.74 -0.33
CA GLN A 77 10.71 10.76 0.40
C GLN A 77 10.36 10.78 1.90
N GLN A 78 9.08 10.82 2.23
CA GLN A 78 8.62 10.85 3.63
C GLN A 78 9.06 9.60 4.41
N VAL A 79 9.06 8.44 3.79
CA VAL A 79 9.55 7.20 4.42
C VAL A 79 11.05 7.30 4.71
N ILE A 80 11.83 7.80 3.77
CA ILE A 80 13.28 8.02 3.96
C ILE A 80 13.54 9.05 5.06
N ASP A 81 12.85 10.18 5.03
CA ASP A 81 13.06 11.27 5.98
C ASP A 81 12.68 10.85 7.41
N THR A 82 11.67 10.02 7.57
CA THR A 82 11.14 9.64 8.89
C THR A 82 11.84 8.40 9.48
N TYR A 83 12.12 7.40 8.65
CA TYR A 83 12.65 6.11 9.11
C TYR A 83 14.07 5.80 8.61
N GLY A 84 14.56 6.54 7.62
CA GLY A 84 15.85 6.31 6.97
C GLY A 84 15.88 5.11 6.04
N LYS A 85 14.89 4.21 6.12
CA LYS A 85 14.80 2.96 5.37
C LYS A 85 13.37 2.47 5.22
N ALA A 86 13.17 1.47 4.37
CA ALA A 86 12.01 0.59 4.36
C ALA A 86 12.47 -0.85 4.16
N ASP A 87 11.77 -1.79 4.75
CA ASP A 87 12.07 -3.22 4.66
C ASP A 87 10.99 -3.99 3.90
N ILE A 88 9.73 -3.53 3.96
CA ILE A 88 8.58 -4.25 3.39
C ILE A 88 7.65 -3.26 2.69
N LEU A 89 7.19 -3.63 1.48
CA LEU A 89 6.01 -3.06 0.84
C LEU A 89 4.91 -4.11 0.81
N LEU A 90 3.76 -3.80 1.38
CA LEU A 90 2.53 -4.56 1.20
C LEU A 90 1.62 -3.84 0.21
N HIS A 91 1.47 -4.42 -0.97
CA HIS A 91 0.61 -3.93 -2.04
C HIS A 91 -0.71 -4.72 -2.08
N CYS A 92 -1.77 -4.09 -1.57
CA CYS A 92 -3.12 -4.65 -1.55
C CYS A 92 -4.08 -3.69 -2.27
N LEU A 93 -3.72 -3.26 -3.47
CA LEU A 93 -4.50 -2.32 -4.27
C LEU A 93 -5.10 -3.02 -5.47
N ALA A 94 -6.40 -2.79 -5.67
CA ALA A 94 -7.11 -3.17 -6.88
C ALA A 94 -8.29 -2.24 -7.09
N PHE A 95 -8.55 -1.89 -8.33
CA PHE A 95 -9.70 -1.08 -8.70
C PHE A 95 -10.15 -1.39 -10.13
N ALA A 96 -11.45 -1.46 -10.31
CA ALA A 96 -12.10 -1.32 -11.61
C ALA A 96 -13.37 -0.49 -11.40
N SER A 97 -13.77 0.28 -12.42
CA SER A 97 -15.02 1.04 -12.31
C SER A 97 -16.23 0.09 -12.29
N LYS A 98 -17.31 0.55 -11.67
CA LYS A 98 -18.52 -0.28 -11.52
C LYS A 98 -19.09 -0.71 -12.88
N GLU A 99 -18.98 0.17 -13.86
CA GLU A 99 -19.45 -0.08 -15.23
C GLU A 99 -18.68 -1.25 -15.88
N GLU A 100 -17.38 -1.36 -15.61
CA GLU A 100 -16.53 -2.44 -16.12
C GLU A 100 -16.74 -3.79 -15.40
N LEU A 101 -17.33 -3.76 -14.21
CA LEU A 101 -17.62 -4.96 -13.41
C LEU A 101 -19.03 -5.51 -13.68
N GLN A 102 -19.82 -4.84 -14.50
CA GLN A 102 -21.19 -5.22 -14.84
C GLN A 102 -21.34 -5.45 -16.33
N GLY A 103 -22.25 -6.36 -16.73
CA GLY A 103 -22.51 -6.67 -18.15
C GLY A 103 -21.62 -7.77 -18.70
N ASN A 104 -21.46 -7.77 -20.02
CA ASN A 104 -20.69 -8.77 -20.72
C ASN A 104 -19.21 -8.38 -20.80
N PHE A 105 -18.35 -9.36 -20.82
CA PHE A 105 -16.92 -9.18 -21.05
C PHE A 105 -16.62 -8.36 -22.33
N LEU A 106 -17.42 -8.58 -23.39
CA LEU A 106 -17.25 -7.88 -24.67
C LEU A 106 -17.53 -6.37 -24.60
N ASP A 107 -18.22 -5.91 -23.56
CA ASP A 107 -18.55 -4.50 -23.34
C ASP A 107 -17.43 -3.73 -22.62
N THR A 108 -16.35 -4.42 -22.24
CA THR A 108 -15.20 -3.80 -21.54
C THR A 108 -14.61 -2.68 -22.39
N SER A 109 -14.58 -1.48 -21.83
CA SER A 109 -14.01 -0.31 -22.49
C SER A 109 -12.48 -0.29 -22.43
N ARG A 110 -11.84 0.28 -23.47
CA ARG A 110 -10.38 0.47 -23.46
C ARG A 110 -9.92 1.34 -22.29
N SER A 111 -10.64 2.39 -21.96
CA SER A 111 -10.30 3.31 -20.86
C SER A 111 -10.49 2.66 -19.51
N GLY A 112 -11.55 1.89 -19.30
CA GLY A 112 -11.77 1.15 -18.04
C GLY A 112 -10.71 0.07 -17.83
N TYR A 113 -10.36 -0.67 -18.89
CA TYR A 113 -9.26 -1.63 -18.85
C TYR A 113 -7.92 -0.97 -18.50
N ALA A 114 -7.60 0.15 -19.15
CA ALA A 114 -6.37 0.90 -18.88
C ALA A 114 -6.31 1.39 -17.42
N MET A 115 -7.40 1.97 -16.92
CA MET A 115 -7.50 2.43 -15.53
C MET A 115 -7.34 1.28 -14.52
N ALA A 116 -8.01 0.15 -14.78
CA ALA A 116 -7.91 -1.01 -13.90
C ALA A 116 -6.46 -1.53 -13.81
N ASN A 117 -5.76 -1.60 -14.93
CA ASN A 117 -4.35 -2.02 -14.96
C ASN A 117 -3.41 -0.99 -14.34
N ASP A 118 -3.64 0.30 -14.56
CA ASP A 118 -2.85 1.37 -13.96
C ASP A 118 -2.89 1.30 -12.43
N ILE A 119 -4.10 1.26 -11.85
CA ILE A 119 -4.28 1.23 -10.39
C ILE A 119 -3.91 -0.13 -9.79
N SER A 120 -4.27 -1.24 -10.44
CA SER A 120 -4.12 -2.58 -9.82
C SER A 120 -2.76 -3.23 -10.07
N ALA A 121 -2.11 -2.93 -11.20
CA ALA A 121 -0.87 -3.58 -11.60
C ALA A 121 0.32 -2.61 -11.68
N TYR A 122 0.20 -1.51 -12.44
CA TYR A 122 1.32 -0.58 -12.60
C TYR A 122 1.71 0.09 -11.27
N SER A 123 0.77 0.34 -10.38
CA SER A 123 1.04 0.89 -9.06
C SER A 123 2.05 0.09 -8.25
N LEU A 124 2.11 -1.23 -8.44
CA LEU A 124 3.15 -2.07 -7.81
C LEU A 124 4.55 -1.66 -8.28
N ILE A 125 4.71 -1.40 -9.58
CA ILE A 125 5.99 -0.94 -10.14
C ILE A 125 6.33 0.45 -9.62
N ALA A 126 5.37 1.38 -9.65
CA ALA A 126 5.57 2.76 -9.21
C ALA A 126 5.96 2.85 -7.72
N LEU A 127 5.22 2.14 -6.85
CA LEU A 127 5.50 2.09 -5.41
C LEU A 127 6.84 1.41 -5.10
N THR A 128 7.16 0.31 -5.77
CA THR A 128 8.45 -0.37 -5.59
C THR A 128 9.60 0.54 -6.03
N ARG A 129 9.45 1.25 -7.16
CA ARG A 129 10.44 2.18 -7.68
C ARG A 129 10.72 3.33 -6.69
N THR A 130 9.69 3.95 -6.14
CA THR A 130 9.86 5.06 -5.19
C THR A 130 10.47 4.62 -3.87
N LEU A 131 10.20 3.37 -3.44
CA LEU A 131 10.76 2.81 -2.21
C LEU A 131 12.13 2.13 -2.40
N ALA A 132 12.59 1.92 -3.64
CA ALA A 132 13.85 1.24 -3.91
C ALA A 132 15.06 1.88 -3.20
N PRO A 133 15.21 3.22 -3.10
CA PRO A 133 16.28 3.82 -2.32
C PRO A 133 16.21 3.46 -0.83
N ALA A 134 15.00 3.44 -0.25
CA ALA A 134 14.79 3.05 1.14
C ALA A 134 15.10 1.56 1.39
N PHE A 135 14.74 0.69 0.45
CA PHE A 135 15.09 -0.73 0.49
C PHE A 135 16.61 -0.94 0.44
N ARG A 136 17.33 -0.21 -0.43
CA ARG A 136 18.80 -0.28 -0.49
C ARG A 136 19.45 0.11 0.84
N ARG A 137 18.91 1.12 1.53
CA ARG A 137 19.40 1.52 2.86
C ARG A 137 19.15 0.46 3.93
N ALA A 138 18.13 -0.38 3.76
CA ALA A 138 17.84 -1.52 4.64
C ALA A 138 18.70 -2.75 4.33
N GLY A 139 19.48 -2.73 3.25
CA GLY A 139 20.24 -3.90 2.75
C GLY A 139 19.38 -4.85 1.91
N GLY A 140 18.21 -4.43 1.48
CA GLY A 140 17.24 -5.20 0.71
C GLY A 140 15.82 -4.96 1.21
N GLY A 141 14.82 -5.48 0.49
CA GLY A 141 13.42 -5.34 0.86
C GLY A 141 12.58 -6.50 0.35
N SER A 142 11.40 -6.68 0.96
CA SER A 142 10.38 -7.63 0.53
C SER A 142 9.19 -6.87 -0.04
N VAL A 143 8.74 -7.29 -1.21
CA VAL A 143 7.53 -6.76 -1.84
C VAL A 143 6.48 -7.87 -1.87
N LEU A 144 5.38 -7.66 -1.16
CA LEU A 144 4.24 -8.55 -1.11
C LEU A 144 3.08 -7.91 -1.85
N PHE A 145 2.42 -8.68 -2.70
CA PHE A 145 1.23 -8.21 -3.41
C PHE A 145 0.16 -9.29 -3.43
N MET A 146 -1.08 -8.85 -3.49
CA MET A 146 -2.22 -9.74 -3.63
C MET A 146 -2.45 -10.05 -5.10
N THR A 147 -2.62 -11.33 -5.40
CA THR A 147 -3.00 -11.80 -6.72
C THR A 147 -4.08 -12.86 -6.60
N TYR A 148 -4.60 -13.27 -7.71
CA TYR A 148 -5.65 -14.26 -7.79
C TYR A 148 -5.20 -15.46 -8.62
N TYR A 149 -5.56 -16.64 -8.16
CA TYR A 149 -5.36 -17.87 -8.90
C TYR A 149 -6.57 -18.08 -9.81
N GLY A 150 -6.42 -17.72 -11.06
CA GLY A 150 -7.45 -17.83 -12.08
C GLY A 150 -7.34 -19.05 -12.96
#